data_8c0564c25ba774549131be6a3d19d6be
#
_entry.id   8c0564c25ba774549131be6a3d19d6be
#
_cell.length_a   1.000
_cell.length_b   1.000
_cell.length_c   1.000
_cell.angle_alpha   90.00
_cell.angle_beta   90.00
_cell.angle_gamma   90.00
#
_symmetry.space_group_name_H-M   'P 1'
#
loop_
_entity.id
_entity.type
_entity.pdbx_description
1 polymer ?
#
loop_
_entity_poly.entity_id
_entity_poly.type
_entity_poly.pdbx_seq_one_letter_code
_entity_poly.pdbx_strand_id
1 'polypeptide(L)'
;NFQGSSGPDIPIFCSGLTDRDPGKDDSDNVIYPEKDTEVESKNPVVSIKDEIDSNTWTRLFVSPLKTFEYDLATYNPKLLATVLKSIWPTPNGTVCTKLDKIIAKENSYSDMSLLAKHAKYIYEHIESDEIGKGVFAYALAEKITDDFIVPNYISNAVLWACGGKTL
;
A
#
# COMPACT_ATOMS: atom_id res chain seq x y z
N ASN A 1 -15.80 -13.49 15.68
CA ASN A 1 -17.20 -13.45 15.23
C ASN A 1 -17.98 -12.51 16.14
N PHE A 2 -18.18 -11.26 15.73
CA PHE A 2 -18.95 -10.27 16.49
C PHE A 2 -20.46 -10.35 16.19
N GLN A 3 -20.85 -11.27 15.33
CA GLN A 3 -22.28 -11.59 15.08
C GLN A 3 -22.73 -12.65 16.07
N GLY A 4 -23.64 -12.28 16.92
CA GLY A 4 -24.38 -13.24 17.73
C GLY A 4 -25.34 -14.04 16.85
N SER A 5 -25.31 -15.38 16.91
CA SER A 5 -26.31 -16.21 16.25
C SER A 5 -27.71 -16.14 16.94
N SER A 6 -27.83 -15.47 18.06
CA SER A 6 -29.07 -15.39 18.88
C SER A 6 -29.10 -14.27 19.91
N GLY A 7 -28.30 -13.23 19.79
CA GLY A 7 -28.24 -12.09 20.73
C GLY A 7 -27.96 -10.77 20.05
N PRO A 8 -28.00 -9.64 20.76
CA PRO A 8 -27.68 -8.33 20.19
C PRO A 8 -26.21 -8.31 19.76
N ASP A 9 -25.96 -7.78 18.56
CA ASP A 9 -24.62 -7.52 18.07
C ASP A 9 -23.89 -6.54 18.99
N ILE A 10 -22.59 -6.73 19.15
CA ILE A 10 -21.76 -5.72 19.80
C ILE A 10 -21.55 -4.59 18.78
N PRO A 11 -22.08 -3.36 19.02
CA PRO A 11 -22.03 -2.27 18.05
C PRO A 11 -20.64 -1.62 17.98
N ILE A 12 -19.63 -2.39 17.57
CA ILE A 12 -18.26 -1.95 17.41
C ILE A 12 -17.92 -1.97 15.92
N PHE A 13 -17.58 -0.81 15.38
CA PHE A 13 -17.09 -0.73 14.00
C PHE A 13 -15.73 -1.40 13.88
N CYS A 14 -15.63 -2.34 12.96
CA CYS A 14 -14.38 -3.05 12.65
C CYS A 14 -14.01 -2.83 11.19
N SER A 15 -12.77 -2.44 10.93
CA SER A 15 -12.21 -2.37 9.59
C SER A 15 -11.14 -3.44 9.41
N GLY A 16 -11.14 -4.09 8.25
CA GLY A 16 -10.04 -4.90 7.76
C GLY A 16 -9.29 -4.17 6.66
N LEU A 17 -7.98 -4.30 6.62
CA LEU A 17 -7.13 -3.88 5.50
C LEU A 17 -6.53 -5.13 4.87
N THR A 18 -6.52 -5.18 3.53
CA THR A 18 -5.89 -6.29 2.80
C THR A 18 -5.26 -5.80 1.50
N ASP A 19 -4.23 -6.52 1.07
CA ASP A 19 -3.60 -6.30 -0.22
C ASP A 19 -4.52 -6.79 -1.36
N ARG A 20 -4.37 -6.20 -2.55
CA ARG A 20 -5.07 -6.66 -3.76
C ARG A 20 -4.45 -7.92 -4.33
N ASP A 21 -3.14 -8.02 -4.28
CA ASP A 21 -2.36 -9.14 -4.83
C ASP A 21 -2.79 -9.51 -6.26
N PRO A 22 -2.50 -8.68 -7.27
CA PRO A 22 -2.94 -8.90 -8.64
C PRO A 22 -2.34 -10.16 -9.28
N GLY A 23 -1.26 -10.72 -8.67
CA GLY A 23 -0.62 -11.92 -9.18
C GLY A 23 0.31 -11.65 -10.36
N LYS A 24 0.21 -12.50 -11.38
CA LYS A 24 1.04 -12.46 -12.57
C LYS A 24 0.18 -12.38 -13.82
N ASP A 25 0.75 -11.85 -14.91
CA ASP A 25 0.13 -11.84 -16.24
C ASP A 25 0.23 -13.21 -16.92
N ASP A 26 -0.34 -13.33 -18.13
CA ASP A 26 -0.35 -14.57 -18.94
C ASP A 26 1.06 -15.02 -19.35
N SER A 27 2.06 -14.16 -19.23
CA SER A 27 3.48 -14.42 -19.50
C SER A 27 4.30 -14.70 -18.23
N ASP A 28 3.64 -14.93 -17.07
CA ASP A 28 4.23 -15.18 -15.75
C ASP A 28 5.00 -13.98 -15.17
N ASN A 29 4.78 -12.76 -15.69
CA ASN A 29 5.38 -11.56 -15.12
C ASN A 29 4.53 -11.01 -13.97
N VAL A 30 5.20 -10.53 -12.92
CA VAL A 30 4.54 -9.85 -11.79
C VAL A 30 3.91 -8.55 -12.28
N ILE A 31 2.62 -8.37 -11.98
CA ILE A 31 1.85 -7.19 -12.36
C ILE A 31 2.13 -6.03 -11.39
N TYR A 32 2.37 -4.85 -11.97
CA TYR A 32 2.53 -3.58 -11.25
C TYR A 32 1.54 -2.55 -11.81
N PRO A 33 0.33 -2.47 -11.27
CA PRO A 33 -0.74 -1.64 -11.82
C PRO A 33 -0.42 -0.15 -11.76
N GLU A 34 -0.81 0.56 -12.81
CA GLU A 34 -0.78 2.04 -12.85
C GLU A 34 -2.07 2.65 -12.30
N LYS A 35 -3.19 1.92 -12.40
CA LYS A 35 -4.53 2.33 -11.97
C LYS A 35 -5.27 1.18 -11.28
N ASP A 36 -6.17 1.53 -10.41
CA ASP A 36 -6.98 0.57 -9.63
C ASP A 36 -7.97 -0.27 -10.45
N THR A 37 -8.33 0.20 -11.65
CA THR A 37 -9.29 -0.45 -12.55
C THR A 37 -8.70 -1.53 -13.43
N GLU A 38 -7.38 -1.69 -13.45
CA GLU A 38 -6.69 -2.49 -14.48
C GLU A 38 -6.50 -3.96 -14.10
N VAL A 39 -6.76 -4.36 -12.84
CA VAL A 39 -6.31 -5.67 -12.39
C VAL A 39 -7.29 -6.36 -11.45
N GLU A 40 -7.59 -7.61 -11.80
CA GLU A 40 -8.33 -8.52 -10.94
C GLU A 40 -7.46 -8.96 -9.76
N SER A 41 -8.06 -8.99 -8.56
CA SER A 41 -7.37 -9.51 -7.37
C SER A 41 -7.25 -11.02 -7.41
N LYS A 42 -6.10 -11.54 -6.99
CA LYS A 42 -5.88 -12.96 -6.70
C LYS A 42 -5.92 -13.27 -5.20
N ASN A 43 -6.12 -12.26 -4.37
CA ASN A 43 -6.24 -12.43 -2.93
C ASN A 43 -7.62 -13.04 -2.57
N PRO A 44 -7.68 -14.22 -1.95
CA PRO A 44 -8.95 -14.86 -1.62
C PRO A 44 -9.80 -14.05 -0.63
N VAL A 45 -9.21 -13.20 0.21
CA VAL A 45 -9.95 -12.34 1.13
C VAL A 45 -10.77 -11.29 0.38
N VAL A 46 -10.29 -10.85 -0.79
CA VAL A 46 -11.03 -9.91 -1.64
C VAL A 46 -12.30 -10.53 -2.21
N SER A 47 -12.30 -11.84 -2.49
CA SER A 47 -13.48 -12.53 -3.02
C SER A 47 -14.67 -12.59 -2.07
N ILE A 48 -14.44 -12.45 -0.77
CA ILE A 48 -15.50 -12.43 0.27
C ILE A 48 -15.79 -11.01 0.79
N LYS A 49 -15.28 -9.98 0.10
CA LYS A 49 -15.47 -8.57 0.52
C LYS A 49 -16.95 -8.21 0.65
N ASP A 50 -17.77 -8.58 -0.31
CA ASP A 50 -19.21 -8.26 -0.30
C ASP A 50 -19.92 -8.93 0.89
N GLU A 51 -19.52 -10.14 1.27
CA GLU A 51 -20.02 -10.81 2.46
C GLU A 51 -19.62 -10.06 3.74
N ILE A 52 -18.36 -9.66 3.85
CA ILE A 52 -17.86 -8.87 4.99
C ILE A 52 -18.60 -7.53 5.08
N ASP A 53 -18.76 -6.85 3.95
CA ASP A 53 -19.36 -5.52 3.86
C ASP A 53 -20.90 -5.55 4.02
N SER A 54 -21.54 -6.71 3.88
CA SER A 54 -22.96 -6.88 4.15
C SER A 54 -23.31 -6.72 5.63
N ASN A 55 -22.33 -6.88 6.51
CA ASN A 55 -22.50 -6.65 7.93
C ASN A 55 -22.50 -5.15 8.26
N THR A 56 -23.38 -4.72 9.16
CA THR A 56 -23.52 -3.31 9.58
C THR A 56 -22.25 -2.75 10.23
N TRP A 57 -21.46 -3.60 10.90
CA TRP A 57 -20.35 -3.19 11.75
C TRP A 57 -18.96 -3.48 11.16
N THR A 58 -18.90 -4.18 10.03
CA THR A 58 -17.61 -4.56 9.41
C THR A 58 -17.46 -3.98 8.02
N ARG A 59 -16.23 -3.61 7.65
CA ARG A 59 -15.85 -3.22 6.28
C ARG A 59 -14.45 -3.73 5.95
N LEU A 60 -14.27 -4.16 4.70
CA LEU A 60 -12.98 -4.53 4.17
C LEU A 60 -12.50 -3.47 3.19
N PHE A 61 -11.33 -2.91 3.44
CA PHE A 61 -10.66 -1.95 2.59
C PHE A 61 -9.49 -2.63 1.89
N VAL A 62 -9.52 -2.61 0.57
CA VAL A 62 -8.55 -3.29 -0.29
C VAL A 62 -7.58 -2.26 -0.85
N SER A 63 -6.28 -2.59 -0.85
CA SER A 63 -5.26 -1.82 -1.56
C SER A 63 -5.69 -1.58 -3.01
N PRO A 64 -5.70 -0.34 -3.52
CA PRO A 64 -6.19 -0.05 -4.86
C PRO A 64 -5.31 -0.63 -5.97
N LEU A 65 -4.00 -0.72 -5.77
CA LEU A 65 -3.07 -1.15 -6.81
C LEU A 65 -2.53 -2.56 -6.56
N LYS A 66 -1.73 -2.76 -5.52
CA LYS A 66 -1.04 -4.04 -5.34
C LYS A 66 -0.95 -4.46 -3.87
N THR A 67 -0.03 -3.86 -3.14
CA THR A 67 0.24 -4.10 -1.73
C THR A 67 0.38 -2.77 -1.00
N PHE A 68 0.34 -2.85 0.32
CA PHE A 68 0.52 -1.67 1.17
C PHE A 68 1.80 -0.88 0.80
N GLU A 69 2.94 -1.55 0.66
CA GLU A 69 4.21 -0.88 0.38
C GLU A 69 4.27 -0.30 -1.04
N TYR A 70 3.69 -0.99 -2.03
CA TYR A 70 3.63 -0.49 -3.40
C TYR A 70 2.75 0.75 -3.50
N ASP A 71 1.60 0.74 -2.83
CA ASP A 71 0.69 1.87 -2.81
C ASP A 71 1.34 3.07 -2.10
N LEU A 72 1.98 2.86 -0.93
CA LEU A 72 2.73 3.93 -0.27
C LEU A 72 3.83 4.52 -1.16
N ALA A 73 4.55 3.68 -1.92
CA ALA A 73 5.57 4.12 -2.85
C ALA A 73 4.99 4.93 -4.01
N THR A 74 3.75 4.62 -4.43
CA THR A 74 3.04 5.37 -5.47
C THR A 74 2.62 6.76 -4.97
N TYR A 75 2.13 6.85 -3.73
CA TYR A 75 1.69 8.14 -3.15
C TYR A 75 2.85 9.01 -2.63
N ASN A 76 3.95 8.39 -2.18
CA ASN A 76 5.07 9.09 -1.53
C ASN A 76 6.44 8.68 -2.09
N PRO A 77 6.66 8.68 -3.42
CA PRO A 77 7.86 8.08 -4.03
C PRO A 77 9.15 8.74 -3.56
N LYS A 78 9.17 10.06 -3.39
CA LYS A 78 10.35 10.81 -2.94
C LYS A 78 10.75 10.46 -1.51
N LEU A 79 9.77 10.41 -0.59
CA LEU A 79 10.03 10.07 0.80
C LEU A 79 10.53 8.64 0.92
N LEU A 80 9.83 7.67 0.30
CA LEU A 80 10.20 6.27 0.38
C LEU A 80 11.58 6.02 -0.26
N ALA A 81 11.89 6.66 -1.39
CA ALA A 81 13.23 6.59 -1.98
C ALA A 81 14.31 7.16 -1.05
N THR A 82 14.02 8.27 -0.36
CA THR A 82 14.94 8.90 0.60
C THR A 82 15.21 7.98 1.79
N VAL A 83 14.17 7.38 2.36
CA VAL A 83 14.29 6.42 3.47
C VAL A 83 15.08 5.20 3.03
N LEU A 84 14.70 4.57 1.92
CA LEU A 84 15.36 3.39 1.40
C LEU A 84 16.86 3.65 1.15
N LYS A 85 17.19 4.80 0.54
CA LYS A 85 18.59 5.19 0.32
C LYS A 85 19.36 5.34 1.64
N SER A 86 18.73 5.89 2.68
CA SER A 86 19.39 6.14 3.97
C SER A 86 19.79 4.87 4.72
N ILE A 87 19.11 3.76 4.45
CA ILE A 87 19.36 2.46 5.08
C ILE A 87 20.02 1.45 4.11
N TRP A 88 20.24 1.83 2.85
CA TRP A 88 20.81 0.91 1.86
C TRP A 88 22.28 0.58 2.19
N PRO A 89 22.68 -0.73 2.19
CA PRO A 89 24.01 -1.15 2.64
C PRO A 89 25.16 -0.61 1.82
N THR A 90 24.91 -0.27 0.54
CA THR A 90 25.95 0.21 -0.39
C THR A 90 25.66 1.65 -0.86
N PRO A 91 26.05 2.69 -0.10
CA PRO A 91 25.65 4.08 -0.34
C PRO A 91 26.00 4.65 -1.72
N ASN A 92 27.06 4.17 -2.34
CA ASN A 92 27.57 4.68 -3.63
C ASN A 92 27.27 3.71 -4.79
N GLY A 93 26.38 2.75 -4.59
CA GLY A 93 26.02 1.74 -5.58
C GLY A 93 24.99 2.23 -6.61
N THR A 94 24.75 1.37 -7.60
CA THR A 94 23.76 1.62 -8.67
C THR A 94 22.34 1.88 -8.12
N VAL A 95 21.97 1.22 -7.02
CA VAL A 95 20.67 1.38 -6.38
C VAL A 95 20.53 2.81 -5.87
N CYS A 96 21.48 3.31 -5.10
CA CYS A 96 21.44 4.68 -4.59
C CYS A 96 21.43 5.72 -5.72
N THR A 97 22.18 5.50 -6.80
CA THR A 97 22.18 6.38 -7.98
C THR A 97 20.77 6.46 -8.63
N LYS A 98 20.05 5.34 -8.68
CA LYS A 98 18.67 5.32 -9.21
C LYS A 98 17.68 5.98 -8.22
N LEU A 99 17.83 5.74 -6.92
CA LEU A 99 17.03 6.41 -5.89
C LEU A 99 17.23 7.93 -5.92
N ASP A 100 18.46 8.42 -6.15
CA ASP A 100 18.73 9.85 -6.30
C ASP A 100 17.96 10.48 -7.47
N LYS A 101 17.77 9.75 -8.57
CA LYS A 101 16.97 10.22 -9.71
C LYS A 101 15.48 10.34 -9.36
N ILE A 102 14.97 9.46 -8.50
CA ILE A 102 13.59 9.52 -7.99
C ILE A 102 13.44 10.71 -7.04
N ILE A 103 14.38 10.89 -6.12
CA ILE A 103 14.39 11.96 -5.11
C ILE A 103 14.48 13.35 -5.78
N ALA A 104 15.31 13.47 -6.82
CA ALA A 104 15.53 14.74 -7.53
C ALA A 104 14.33 15.16 -8.41
N LYS A 105 13.38 14.26 -8.69
CA LYS A 105 12.23 14.57 -9.52
C LYS A 105 11.23 15.43 -8.74
N GLU A 106 10.81 16.55 -9.33
CA GLU A 106 9.74 17.35 -8.75
C GLU A 106 8.42 16.57 -8.72
N ASN A 107 7.58 16.83 -7.71
CA ASN A 107 6.35 16.10 -7.39
C ASN A 107 5.22 16.20 -8.44
N SER A 108 5.48 16.70 -9.64
CA SER A 108 4.49 16.73 -10.72
C SER A 108 4.52 15.44 -11.54
N TYR A 109 4.04 14.37 -10.95
CA TYR A 109 3.79 13.14 -11.70
C TYR A 109 2.48 13.28 -12.49
N SER A 110 2.55 13.93 -13.64
CA SER A 110 1.48 13.86 -14.64
C SER A 110 1.52 12.54 -15.43
N ASP A 111 2.60 11.79 -15.34
CA ASP A 111 2.84 10.51 -16.01
C ASP A 111 2.73 9.36 -14.99
N MET A 112 1.56 8.70 -14.98
CA MET A 112 1.28 7.56 -14.11
C MET A 112 2.20 6.36 -14.39
N SER A 113 2.60 6.15 -15.65
CA SER A 113 3.51 5.08 -16.02
C SER A 113 4.90 5.26 -15.40
N LEU A 114 5.38 6.50 -15.33
CA LEU A 114 6.64 6.80 -14.67
C LEU A 114 6.54 6.62 -13.15
N LEU A 115 5.41 7.02 -12.57
CA LEU A 115 5.15 6.84 -11.14
C LEU A 115 5.13 5.36 -10.76
N ALA A 116 4.43 4.53 -11.53
CA ALA A 116 4.41 3.08 -11.34
C ALA A 116 5.81 2.44 -11.46
N LYS A 117 6.65 2.90 -12.42
CA LYS A 117 8.05 2.46 -12.53
C LYS A 117 8.88 2.81 -11.29
N HIS A 118 8.68 4.01 -10.73
CA HIS A 118 9.36 4.40 -9.50
C HIS A 118 8.86 3.60 -8.30
N ALA A 119 7.55 3.43 -8.16
CA ALA A 119 6.95 2.64 -7.09
C ALA A 119 7.40 1.18 -7.16
N LYS A 120 7.40 0.57 -8.35
CA LYS A 120 7.96 -0.76 -8.59
C LYS A 120 9.40 -0.88 -8.11
N TYR A 121 10.26 0.06 -8.53
CA TYR A 121 11.67 0.04 -8.17
C TYR A 121 11.87 0.11 -6.64
N ILE A 122 11.17 1.01 -5.97
CA ILE A 122 11.22 1.15 -4.51
C ILE A 122 10.72 -0.13 -3.84
N TYR A 123 9.56 -0.65 -4.26
CA TYR A 123 8.93 -1.83 -3.72
C TYR A 123 9.82 -3.08 -3.80
N GLU A 124 10.40 -3.35 -4.98
CA GLU A 124 11.30 -4.49 -5.19
C GLU A 124 12.53 -4.46 -4.26
N HIS A 125 13.01 -3.26 -3.91
CA HIS A 125 14.15 -3.11 -3.01
C HIS A 125 13.75 -3.13 -1.52
N ILE A 126 12.51 -2.75 -1.19
CA ILE A 126 11.96 -2.95 0.17
C ILE A 126 11.79 -4.45 0.47
N GLU A 127 11.38 -5.24 -0.53
CA GLU A 127 11.19 -6.68 -0.38
C GLU A 127 12.48 -7.50 -0.50
N SER A 128 13.59 -6.85 -0.83
CA SER A 128 14.87 -7.54 -0.98
C SER A 128 15.40 -8.09 0.37
N ASP A 129 16.23 -9.12 0.28
CA ASP A 129 16.90 -9.70 1.46
C ASP A 129 17.88 -8.73 2.13
N GLU A 130 18.33 -7.68 1.40
CA GLU A 130 19.24 -6.68 1.94
C GLU A 130 18.60 -5.75 2.99
N ILE A 131 17.30 -5.49 2.87
CA ILE A 131 16.59 -4.56 3.76
C ILE A 131 15.48 -5.29 4.53
N GLY A 132 14.49 -5.80 3.81
CA GLY A 132 13.28 -6.38 4.37
C GLY A 132 12.27 -5.34 4.88
N LYS A 133 11.00 -5.70 4.80
CA LYS A 133 9.86 -4.81 5.11
C LYS A 133 9.90 -4.23 6.53
N GLY A 134 10.31 -5.02 7.52
CA GLY A 134 10.35 -4.58 8.93
C GLY A 134 11.36 -3.46 9.19
N VAL A 135 12.56 -3.58 8.65
CA VAL A 135 13.61 -2.56 8.78
C VAL A 135 13.18 -1.28 8.07
N PHE A 136 12.63 -1.42 6.85
CA PHE A 136 12.14 -0.28 6.10
C PHE A 136 10.99 0.43 6.82
N ALA A 137 10.00 -0.31 7.35
CA ALA A 137 8.86 0.26 8.05
C ALA A 137 9.29 1.05 9.30
N TYR A 138 10.24 0.54 10.06
CA TYR A 138 10.82 1.25 11.21
C TYR A 138 11.47 2.56 10.78
N ALA A 139 12.35 2.53 9.77
CA ALA A 139 13.03 3.72 9.26
C ALA A 139 12.05 4.75 8.67
N LEU A 140 10.97 4.30 8.00
CA LEU A 140 9.93 5.16 7.46
C LEU A 140 9.17 5.87 8.59
N ALA A 141 8.79 5.15 9.64
CA ALA A 141 8.05 5.71 10.77
C ALA A 141 8.76 6.92 11.42
N GLU A 142 10.09 6.91 11.43
CA GLU A 142 10.89 8.04 11.95
C GLU A 142 10.94 9.26 11.01
N LYS A 143 10.52 9.11 9.76
CA LYS A 143 10.62 10.15 8.71
C LYS A 143 9.26 10.67 8.22
N ILE A 144 8.16 10.10 8.69
CA ILE A 144 6.81 10.58 8.36
C ILE A 144 6.64 11.99 8.94
N THR A 145 6.14 12.89 8.10
CA THR A 145 5.81 14.28 8.43
C THR A 145 4.37 14.57 8.01
N ASP A 146 3.88 15.76 8.30
CA ASP A 146 2.51 16.20 7.93
C ASP A 146 2.26 16.19 6.42
N ASP A 147 3.32 16.23 5.60
CA ASP A 147 3.24 16.13 4.14
C ASP A 147 3.05 14.69 3.61
N PHE A 148 3.05 13.70 4.50
CA PHE A 148 2.87 12.31 4.11
C PHE A 148 1.45 12.06 3.60
N ILE A 149 1.33 11.56 2.38
CA ILE A 149 0.04 11.25 1.76
C ILE A 149 -0.40 9.86 2.19
N VAL A 150 -1.42 9.80 3.04
CA VAL A 150 -2.05 8.53 3.43
C VAL A 150 -3.03 8.12 2.31
N PRO A 151 -2.88 6.92 1.70
CA PRO A 151 -3.83 6.41 0.72
C PRO A 151 -5.26 6.35 1.26
N ASN A 152 -6.25 6.73 0.44
CA ASN A 152 -7.65 6.86 0.87
C ASN A 152 -8.23 5.59 1.50
N TYR A 153 -7.86 4.39 1.02
CA TYR A 153 -8.37 3.14 1.61
C TYR A 153 -7.92 2.96 3.06
N ILE A 154 -6.74 3.44 3.43
CA ILE A 154 -6.23 3.42 4.81
C ILE A 154 -6.99 4.45 5.65
N SER A 155 -7.11 5.68 5.16
CA SER A 155 -7.87 6.73 5.85
C SER A 155 -9.32 6.31 6.09
N ASN A 156 -9.96 5.72 5.09
CA ASN A 156 -11.32 5.21 5.20
C ASN A 156 -11.43 4.06 6.20
N ALA A 157 -10.45 3.17 6.26
CA ALA A 157 -10.44 2.08 7.24
C ALA A 157 -10.37 2.62 8.69
N VAL A 158 -9.50 3.62 8.93
CA VAL A 158 -9.39 4.27 10.24
C VAL A 158 -10.68 5.00 10.61
N LEU A 159 -11.24 5.79 9.68
CA LEU A 159 -12.49 6.54 9.91
C LEU A 159 -13.66 5.59 10.18
N TRP A 160 -13.74 4.48 9.44
CA TRP A 160 -14.76 3.46 9.69
C TRP A 160 -14.64 2.88 11.10
N ALA A 161 -13.45 2.46 11.50
CA ALA A 161 -13.21 1.91 12.84
C ALA A 161 -13.52 2.92 13.96
N CYS A 162 -13.37 4.22 13.68
CA CYS A 162 -13.63 5.30 14.65
C CYS A 162 -15.10 5.73 14.73
N GLY A 163 -15.96 5.33 13.82
CA GLY A 163 -17.36 5.78 13.89
C GLY A 163 -18.25 5.42 12.69
N GLY A 164 -17.85 4.45 11.87
CA GLY A 164 -18.64 3.96 10.73
C GLY A 164 -18.78 4.96 9.59
N LYS A 165 -17.79 5.86 9.41
CA LYS A 165 -17.76 6.86 8.34
C LYS A 165 -16.63 6.55 7.36
N THR A 166 -16.75 7.06 6.13
CA THR A 166 -15.71 7.08 5.11
C THR A 166 -15.65 8.47 4.50
N LEU A 167 -14.54 8.79 3.83
CA LEU A 167 -14.37 10.03 3.07
C LEU A 167 -15.21 10.02 1.79
#